data_3c9e7b8dc7d10430abf51a6da5aefcf7
#
_entry.id   3c9e7b8dc7d10430abf51a6da5aefcf7
#
_cell.length_a   1.000
_cell.length_b   1.000
_cell.length_c   1.000
_cell.angle_alpha   90.00
_cell.angle_beta   90.00
_cell.angle_gamma   90.00
#
_symmetry.space_group_name_H-M   'P 1'
#
loop_
_entity.id
_entity.type
_entity.pdbx_description
1 polymer ?
#
loop_
_entity_poly.entity_id
_entity_poly.type
_entity_poly.pdbx_seq_one_letter_code
_entity_poly.pdbx_strand_id
1 'polypeptide(L)'
;MKDGFIRAAALTPKIRVADTAYNAEQIEREIDEAAGNGARILVFPELCITGYTCQDLFLQETLLSGAKEALKQIAAHTEGLDALVFVGLPLEKDGKLYNVAAALQDGRVLAFIPKTALPNYAEFYEARHFMPASDQVSFLSFEGEELPFGREILFSCDGVEGLTVGCEICEDLWAAQTPSTAHCLAGATVIVNLSASNETVGKDAYRRQLVEEIGRAHV
;
A
#
# COMPACT_ATOMS: atom_id res chain seq x y z
N MET A 1 4.93 6.31 21.91
CA MET A 1 3.96 7.38 21.60
C MET A 1 4.06 8.46 22.67
N LYS A 2 3.99 9.72 22.29
CA LYS A 2 4.03 10.81 23.26
C LYS A 2 2.68 11.53 23.20
N ASP A 3 2.03 11.67 24.36
CA ASP A 3 0.77 12.43 24.53
C ASP A 3 -0.41 11.95 23.64
N GLY A 4 -0.48 10.66 23.30
CA GLY A 4 -1.55 10.11 22.47
C GLY A 4 -1.40 10.34 20.95
N PHE A 5 -0.28 10.93 20.50
CA PHE A 5 -0.01 11.19 19.09
C PHE A 5 0.95 10.15 18.49
N ILE A 6 0.66 9.72 17.26
CA ILE A 6 1.57 8.95 16.42
C ILE A 6 1.96 9.79 15.20
N ARG A 7 3.23 9.74 14.82
CA ARG A 7 3.69 10.41 13.59
C ARG A 7 3.57 9.45 12.42
N ALA A 8 2.86 9.86 11.38
CA ALA A 8 2.81 9.20 10.09
C ALA A 8 3.59 10.02 9.05
N ALA A 9 4.13 9.37 8.04
CA ALA A 9 4.79 9.98 6.90
C ALA A 9 4.24 9.41 5.59
N ALA A 10 3.81 10.28 4.68
CA ALA A 10 3.59 9.98 3.28
C ALA A 10 4.87 10.33 2.51
N LEU A 11 5.49 9.32 1.90
CA LEU A 11 6.81 9.40 1.30
C LEU A 11 6.71 9.30 -0.23
N THR A 12 7.55 10.03 -0.95
CA THR A 12 7.53 10.05 -2.41
C THR A 12 8.95 9.95 -2.95
N PRO A 13 9.53 8.75 -3.01
CA PRO A 13 10.88 8.53 -3.46
C PRO A 13 11.04 8.85 -4.95
N LYS A 14 12.26 9.18 -5.36
CA LYS A 14 12.61 9.23 -6.78
C LYS A 14 12.68 7.81 -7.31
N ILE A 15 11.79 7.46 -8.23
CA ILE A 15 11.78 6.14 -8.84
C ILE A 15 12.21 6.16 -10.31
N ARG A 16 12.61 5.00 -10.81
CA ARG A 16 12.84 4.69 -12.23
C ARG A 16 11.88 3.59 -12.65
N VAL A 17 11.20 3.79 -13.77
CA VAL A 17 10.27 2.78 -14.31
C VAL A 17 11.02 1.48 -14.58
N ALA A 18 10.50 0.36 -14.05
CA ALA A 18 11.02 -1.00 -14.16
C ALA A 18 12.42 -1.25 -13.55
N ASP A 19 13.01 -0.29 -12.85
CA ASP A 19 14.29 -0.46 -12.15
C ASP A 19 14.06 -0.75 -10.67
N THR A 20 13.65 -2.00 -10.38
CA THR A 20 13.23 -2.42 -9.03
C THR A 20 14.34 -2.30 -8.00
N ALA A 21 15.60 -2.56 -8.38
CA ALA A 21 16.73 -2.46 -7.48
C ALA A 21 17.00 -1.00 -7.07
N TYR A 22 17.04 -0.08 -8.04
CA TYR A 22 17.19 1.35 -7.76
C TYR A 22 16.02 1.86 -6.89
N ASN A 23 14.79 1.44 -7.20
CA ASN A 23 13.62 1.89 -6.47
C ASN A 23 13.65 1.40 -5.02
N ALA A 24 14.09 0.15 -4.77
CA ALA A 24 14.27 -0.37 -3.42
C ALA A 24 15.27 0.49 -2.61
N GLU A 25 16.42 0.81 -3.18
CA GLU A 25 17.41 1.67 -2.51
C GLU A 25 16.85 3.06 -2.16
N GLN A 26 16.00 3.64 -3.02
CA GLN A 26 15.39 4.93 -2.73
C GLN A 26 14.34 4.80 -1.61
N ILE A 27 13.54 3.73 -1.62
CA ILE A 27 12.55 3.45 -0.59
C ILE A 27 13.23 3.27 0.77
N GLU A 28 14.32 2.51 0.84
CA GLU A 28 15.10 2.29 2.07
C GLU A 28 15.63 3.61 2.66
N ARG A 29 16.16 4.50 1.83
CA ARG A 29 16.64 5.82 2.28
C ARG A 29 15.54 6.67 2.89
N GLU A 30 14.36 6.66 2.26
CA GLU A 30 13.19 7.39 2.78
C GLU A 30 12.68 6.75 4.09
N ILE A 31 12.75 5.41 4.23
CA ILE A 31 12.44 4.71 5.47
C ILE A 31 13.37 5.19 6.58
N ASP A 32 14.69 5.19 6.34
CA ASP A 32 15.69 5.62 7.34
C ASP A 32 15.45 7.07 7.78
N GLU A 33 15.22 7.97 6.84
CA GLU A 33 14.96 9.37 7.13
C GLU A 33 13.67 9.56 7.93
N ALA A 34 12.57 8.94 7.50
CA ALA A 34 11.29 9.09 8.17
C ALA A 34 11.27 8.46 9.57
N ALA A 35 11.82 7.24 9.70
CA ALA A 35 11.93 6.55 10.98
C ALA A 35 12.87 7.29 11.94
N GLY A 36 14.01 7.81 11.44
CA GLY A 36 14.93 8.66 12.19
C GLY A 36 14.27 9.95 12.70
N ASN A 37 13.33 10.50 11.96
CA ASN A 37 12.49 11.64 12.37
C ASN A 37 11.30 11.23 13.27
N GLY A 38 11.21 9.96 13.66
CA GLY A 38 10.23 9.44 14.61
C GLY A 38 8.88 9.07 14.00
N ALA A 39 8.77 8.92 12.67
CA ALA A 39 7.58 8.36 12.05
C ALA A 39 7.44 6.87 12.40
N ARG A 40 6.20 6.41 12.59
CA ARG A 40 5.84 5.03 12.94
C ARG A 40 4.85 4.39 11.97
N ILE A 41 4.24 5.18 11.11
CA ILE A 41 3.45 4.70 9.95
C ILE A 41 4.05 5.37 8.73
N LEU A 42 4.60 4.58 7.82
CA LEU A 42 5.26 5.04 6.61
C LEU A 42 4.49 4.52 5.39
N VAL A 43 4.11 5.41 4.50
CA VAL A 43 3.27 5.07 3.35
C VAL A 43 3.95 5.54 2.07
N PHE A 44 4.22 4.59 1.17
CA PHE A 44 4.80 4.82 -0.15
C PHE A 44 3.74 4.81 -1.24
N PRO A 45 4.02 5.33 -2.44
CA PRO A 45 3.04 5.34 -3.52
C PRO A 45 2.67 3.94 -4.02
N GLU A 46 1.51 3.86 -4.66
CA GLU A 46 1.06 2.72 -5.45
C GLU A 46 2.11 2.31 -6.48
N LEU A 47 2.40 0.98 -6.57
CA LEU A 47 3.38 0.40 -7.50
C LEU A 47 4.78 1.04 -7.44
N CYS A 48 5.18 1.63 -6.32
CA CYS A 48 6.44 2.37 -6.18
C CYS A 48 7.68 1.48 -6.40
N ILE A 49 7.59 0.17 -6.17
CA ILE A 49 8.72 -0.76 -6.41
C ILE A 49 9.05 -0.87 -7.90
N THR A 50 8.05 -0.82 -8.78
CA THR A 50 8.25 -0.93 -10.23
C THR A 50 8.10 0.38 -10.96
N GLY A 51 7.36 1.32 -10.39
CA GLY A 51 6.77 2.45 -11.09
C GLY A 51 5.40 2.09 -11.69
N TYR A 52 4.48 3.05 -11.67
CA TYR A 52 3.11 2.87 -12.15
C TYR A 52 3.02 2.68 -13.67
N THR A 53 3.92 3.30 -14.45
CA THR A 53 3.83 3.38 -15.92
C THR A 53 4.61 2.28 -16.65
N CYS A 54 4.77 1.10 -16.05
CA CYS A 54 5.46 -0.04 -16.66
C CYS A 54 4.74 -0.63 -17.87
N GLN A 55 3.44 -0.36 -18.05
CA GLN A 55 2.66 -0.86 -19.19
C GLN A 55 2.75 -2.40 -19.30
N ASP A 56 2.92 -2.93 -20.52
CA ASP A 56 3.00 -4.38 -20.76
C ASP A 56 4.25 -5.03 -20.13
N LEU A 57 5.19 -4.28 -19.56
CA LEU A 57 6.27 -4.85 -18.75
C LEU A 57 5.74 -5.58 -17.51
N PHE A 58 4.55 -5.22 -17.00
CA PHE A 58 3.90 -5.99 -15.93
C PHE A 58 3.63 -7.46 -16.26
N LEU A 59 3.66 -7.84 -17.55
CA LEU A 59 3.52 -9.22 -18.00
C LEU A 59 4.87 -9.95 -18.11
N GLN A 60 5.97 -9.31 -17.76
CA GLN A 60 7.32 -9.88 -17.87
C GLN A 60 7.77 -10.47 -16.53
N GLU A 61 8.12 -11.76 -16.56
CA GLU A 61 8.64 -12.48 -15.39
C GLU A 61 9.83 -11.77 -14.73
N THR A 62 10.72 -11.18 -15.53
CA THR A 62 11.87 -10.42 -15.02
C THR A 62 11.47 -9.25 -14.12
N LEU A 63 10.39 -8.51 -14.48
CA LEU A 63 9.90 -7.42 -13.67
C LEU A 63 9.25 -7.93 -12.38
N LEU A 64 8.44 -8.98 -12.48
CA LEU A 64 7.73 -9.56 -11.33
C LEU A 64 8.70 -10.19 -10.32
N SER A 65 9.69 -10.95 -10.82
CA SER A 65 10.76 -11.50 -9.97
C SER A 65 11.56 -10.39 -9.32
N GLY A 66 11.95 -9.35 -10.08
CA GLY A 66 12.67 -8.20 -9.54
C GLY A 66 11.86 -7.44 -8.49
N ALA A 67 10.53 -7.33 -8.64
CA ALA A 67 9.67 -6.70 -7.65
C ALA A 67 9.59 -7.52 -6.35
N LYS A 68 9.55 -8.85 -6.43
CA LYS A 68 9.59 -9.74 -5.26
C LYS A 68 10.92 -9.63 -4.51
N GLU A 69 12.06 -9.65 -5.23
CA GLU A 69 13.38 -9.49 -4.59
C GLU A 69 13.53 -8.12 -3.93
N ALA A 70 13.08 -7.04 -4.58
CA ALA A 70 13.06 -5.70 -4.00
C ALA A 70 12.19 -5.64 -2.73
N LEU A 71 11.02 -6.29 -2.73
CA LEU A 71 10.17 -6.37 -1.55
C LEU A 71 10.87 -7.05 -0.38
N LYS A 72 11.58 -8.18 -0.63
CA LYS A 72 12.35 -8.88 0.41
C LYS A 72 13.45 -8.00 0.98
N GLN A 73 14.17 -7.30 0.12
CA GLN A 73 15.23 -6.37 0.51
C GLN A 73 14.66 -5.26 1.41
N ILE A 74 13.58 -4.61 0.99
CA ILE A 74 12.90 -3.56 1.76
C ILE A 74 12.36 -4.11 3.08
N ALA A 75 11.75 -5.30 3.09
CA ALA A 75 11.26 -5.92 4.31
C ALA A 75 12.41 -6.16 5.30
N ALA A 76 13.51 -6.79 4.86
CA ALA A 76 14.70 -7.00 5.69
C ALA A 76 15.26 -5.68 6.25
N HIS A 77 15.23 -4.60 5.47
CA HIS A 77 15.67 -3.27 5.90
C HIS A 77 14.84 -2.69 7.06
N THR A 78 13.61 -3.17 7.25
CA THR A 78 12.78 -2.75 8.40
C THR A 78 13.10 -3.46 9.71
N GLU A 79 14.07 -4.39 9.74
CA GLU A 79 14.46 -5.13 10.96
C GLU A 79 14.90 -4.17 12.07
N GLY A 80 14.34 -4.33 13.26
CA GLY A 80 14.60 -3.48 14.42
C GLY A 80 13.94 -2.10 14.36
N LEU A 81 13.17 -1.78 13.32
CA LEU A 81 12.42 -0.53 13.24
C LEU A 81 11.03 -0.69 13.90
N ASP A 82 10.72 0.19 14.84
CA ASP A 82 9.38 0.32 15.43
C ASP A 82 8.49 1.15 14.49
N ALA A 83 8.19 0.60 13.29
CA ALA A 83 7.37 1.27 12.29
C ALA A 83 6.61 0.25 11.42
N LEU A 84 5.36 0.58 11.08
CA LEU A 84 4.56 -0.11 10.07
C LEU A 84 4.76 0.59 8.72
N VAL A 85 5.25 -0.12 7.72
CA VAL A 85 5.61 0.40 6.40
C VAL A 85 4.70 -0.21 5.33
N PHE A 86 4.17 0.61 4.43
CA PHE A 86 3.37 0.17 3.29
C PHE A 86 4.05 0.54 1.99
N VAL A 87 4.29 -0.46 1.12
CA VAL A 87 4.89 -0.29 -0.21
C VAL A 87 4.03 -0.92 -1.30
N GLY A 88 3.95 -0.31 -2.47
CA GLY A 88 3.15 -0.78 -3.60
C GLY A 88 3.96 -1.60 -4.61
N LEU A 89 3.41 -2.75 -5.06
CA LEU A 89 4.04 -3.59 -6.08
C LEU A 89 3.01 -4.42 -6.88
N PRO A 90 3.37 -4.90 -8.09
CA PRO A 90 2.63 -5.95 -8.76
C PRO A 90 2.95 -7.32 -8.12
N LEU A 91 1.94 -8.14 -7.87
CA LEU A 91 2.12 -9.46 -7.26
C LEU A 91 1.23 -10.50 -7.91
N GLU A 92 1.82 -11.63 -8.31
CA GLU A 92 1.08 -12.76 -8.87
C GLU A 92 0.58 -13.69 -7.77
N LYS A 93 -0.68 -14.09 -7.88
CA LYS A 93 -1.31 -15.13 -7.07
C LYS A 93 -2.25 -15.96 -7.91
N ASP A 94 -2.11 -17.29 -7.86
CA ASP A 94 -2.95 -18.25 -8.58
C ASP A 94 -3.07 -17.97 -10.10
N GLY A 95 -1.95 -17.59 -10.73
CA GLY A 95 -1.87 -17.25 -12.16
C GLY A 95 -2.57 -15.96 -12.55
N LYS A 96 -2.86 -15.08 -11.57
CA LYS A 96 -3.46 -13.76 -11.76
C LYS A 96 -2.55 -12.70 -11.17
N LEU A 97 -2.46 -11.55 -11.83
CA LEU A 97 -1.66 -10.41 -11.37
C LEU A 97 -2.54 -9.41 -10.63
N TYR A 98 -2.03 -8.91 -9.51
CA TYR A 98 -2.69 -7.93 -8.65
C TYR A 98 -1.78 -6.72 -8.42
N ASN A 99 -2.39 -5.54 -8.34
CA ASN A 99 -1.79 -4.34 -7.80
C ASN A 99 -1.99 -4.39 -6.29
N VAL A 100 -0.92 -4.50 -5.51
CA VAL A 100 -1.01 -4.72 -4.07
C VAL A 100 -0.22 -3.70 -3.26
N ALA A 101 -0.68 -3.43 -2.05
CA ALA A 101 0.12 -2.87 -0.98
C ALA A 101 0.65 -4.02 -0.11
N ALA A 102 1.95 -4.07 0.14
CA ALA A 102 2.55 -4.94 1.14
C ALA A 102 2.75 -4.16 2.44
N ALA A 103 2.29 -4.73 3.55
CA ALA A 103 2.53 -4.20 4.90
C ALA A 103 3.77 -4.88 5.49
N LEU A 104 4.74 -4.10 5.95
CA LEU A 104 6.05 -4.55 6.44
C LEU A 104 6.27 -4.08 7.86
N GLN A 105 6.87 -4.91 8.69
CA GLN A 105 7.33 -4.54 10.03
C GLN A 105 8.42 -5.50 10.49
N ASP A 106 9.46 -4.96 11.13
CA ASP A 106 10.50 -5.72 11.83
C ASP A 106 11.06 -6.89 11.00
N GLY A 107 11.52 -6.59 9.79
CA GLY A 107 12.12 -7.55 8.87
C GLY A 107 11.14 -8.45 8.12
N ARG A 108 9.83 -8.29 8.30
CA ARG A 108 8.81 -9.22 7.79
C ARG A 108 7.74 -8.54 6.95
N VAL A 109 7.19 -9.30 6.00
CA VAL A 109 5.93 -8.99 5.35
C VAL A 109 4.80 -9.51 6.22
N LEU A 110 3.83 -8.67 6.58
CA LEU A 110 2.70 -9.03 7.42
C LEU A 110 1.49 -9.51 6.60
N ALA A 111 1.21 -8.82 5.49
CA ALA A 111 0.06 -9.10 4.64
C ALA A 111 0.19 -8.41 3.29
N PHE A 112 -0.64 -8.84 2.33
CA PHE A 112 -0.83 -8.19 1.04
C PHE A 112 -2.28 -7.71 0.89
N ILE A 113 -2.44 -6.43 0.56
CA ILE A 113 -3.73 -5.79 0.36
C ILE A 113 -3.89 -5.50 -1.14
N PRO A 114 -4.68 -6.30 -1.89
CA PRO A 114 -4.92 -6.05 -3.31
C PRO A 114 -5.92 -4.91 -3.50
N LYS A 115 -5.69 -4.12 -4.56
CA LYS A 115 -6.58 -3.05 -5.01
C LYS A 115 -7.94 -3.58 -5.41
N THR A 116 -9.00 -2.88 -5.03
CA THR A 116 -10.39 -3.28 -5.28
C THR A 116 -10.96 -2.64 -6.53
N ALA A 117 -10.80 -1.33 -6.68
CA ALA A 117 -11.28 -0.56 -7.82
C ALA A 117 -10.15 -0.33 -8.83
N LEU A 118 -10.30 -0.87 -10.03
CA LEU A 118 -9.31 -0.73 -11.11
C LEU A 118 -9.77 0.35 -12.10
N PRO A 119 -9.10 1.52 -12.17
CA PRO A 119 -9.43 2.52 -13.17
C PRO A 119 -9.09 2.01 -14.57
N ASN A 120 -10.03 2.20 -15.50
CA ASN A 120 -9.87 1.80 -16.89
C ASN A 120 -10.50 2.88 -17.80
N TYR A 121 -10.11 4.12 -17.59
CA TYR A 121 -10.56 5.30 -18.31
C TYR A 121 -9.42 6.30 -18.46
N ALA A 122 -9.52 7.21 -19.45
CA ALA A 122 -8.49 8.19 -19.80
C ALA A 122 -7.09 7.53 -19.95
N GLU A 123 -6.10 7.95 -19.18
CA GLU A 123 -4.75 7.38 -19.18
C GLU A 123 -4.59 6.07 -18.39
N PHE A 124 -5.62 5.60 -17.69
CA PHE A 124 -5.54 4.43 -16.84
C PHE A 124 -5.96 3.15 -17.58
N TYR A 125 -5.15 2.08 -17.47
CA TYR A 125 -5.35 0.77 -18.14
C TYR A 125 -5.21 -0.40 -17.17
N GLU A 126 -5.54 -0.22 -15.91
CA GLU A 126 -5.24 -1.25 -14.89
C GLU A 126 -5.96 -2.57 -15.16
N ALA A 127 -7.19 -2.56 -15.65
CA ALA A 127 -7.93 -3.76 -16.00
C ALA A 127 -7.29 -4.60 -17.12
N ARG A 128 -6.32 -4.06 -17.87
CA ARG A 128 -5.51 -4.82 -18.85
C ARG A 128 -4.55 -5.79 -18.16
N HIS A 129 -4.02 -5.41 -16.99
CA HIS A 129 -2.92 -6.11 -16.35
C HIS A 129 -3.35 -6.78 -15.05
N PHE A 130 -4.22 -6.13 -14.27
CA PHE A 130 -4.52 -6.52 -12.90
C PHE A 130 -5.94 -7.03 -12.72
N MET A 131 -6.10 -7.90 -11.73
CA MET A 131 -7.40 -8.36 -11.24
C MET A 131 -7.79 -7.58 -9.98
N PRO A 132 -9.08 -7.27 -9.80
CA PRO A 132 -9.56 -6.66 -8.56
C PRO A 132 -9.48 -7.64 -7.38
N ALA A 133 -9.39 -7.10 -6.17
CA ALA A 133 -9.50 -7.89 -4.95
C ALA A 133 -10.82 -8.67 -4.89
N SER A 134 -10.78 -9.86 -4.33
CA SER A 134 -12.00 -10.60 -3.96
C SER A 134 -12.56 -10.09 -2.63
N ASP A 135 -13.84 -10.42 -2.37
CA ASP A 135 -14.50 -10.09 -1.10
C ASP A 135 -14.02 -10.94 0.09
N GLN A 136 -13.23 -11.98 -0.18
CA GLN A 136 -12.75 -12.91 0.84
C GLN A 136 -11.25 -12.75 1.04
N VAL A 137 -10.82 -12.76 2.29
CA VAL A 137 -9.41 -12.89 2.65
C VAL A 137 -8.98 -14.33 2.33
N SER A 138 -7.88 -14.45 1.65
CA SER A 138 -7.21 -15.72 1.31
C SER A 138 -5.77 -15.68 1.82
N PHE A 139 -4.98 -16.70 1.50
CA PHE A 139 -3.57 -16.74 1.86
C PHE A 139 -2.70 -16.85 0.59
N LEU A 140 -1.50 -16.32 0.70
CA LEU A 140 -0.45 -16.41 -0.32
C LEU A 140 0.82 -16.95 0.33
N SER A 141 1.40 -17.99 -0.27
CA SER A 141 2.71 -18.46 0.16
C SER A 141 3.80 -17.51 -0.35
N PHE A 142 4.50 -16.89 0.58
CA PHE A 142 5.61 -15.97 0.31
C PHE A 142 6.77 -16.29 1.24
N GLU A 143 7.95 -16.63 0.66
CA GLU A 143 9.16 -17.03 1.39
C GLU A 143 8.93 -18.15 2.43
N GLY A 144 8.03 -19.09 2.11
CA GLY A 144 7.71 -20.22 2.97
C GLY A 144 6.72 -19.94 4.10
N GLU A 145 6.21 -18.72 4.19
CA GLU A 145 5.14 -18.33 5.11
C GLU A 145 3.81 -18.16 4.36
N GLU A 146 2.70 -18.55 4.99
CA GLU A 146 1.35 -18.31 4.48
C GLU A 146 0.86 -16.95 5.00
N LEU A 147 0.89 -15.94 4.15
CA LEU A 147 0.53 -14.57 4.51
C LEU A 147 -0.90 -14.22 4.09
N PRO A 148 -1.64 -13.45 4.90
CA PRO A 148 -2.96 -12.94 4.52
C PRO A 148 -2.92 -12.11 3.24
N PHE A 149 -3.89 -12.38 2.35
CA PHE A 149 -4.09 -11.69 1.09
C PHE A 149 -5.56 -11.30 0.96
N GLY A 150 -5.87 -10.02 1.05
CA GLY A 150 -7.25 -9.54 0.98
C GLY A 150 -7.40 -8.06 1.30
N ARG A 151 -8.55 -7.49 0.98
CA ARG A 151 -8.86 -6.08 1.22
C ARG A 151 -9.33 -5.79 2.65
N GLU A 152 -9.88 -6.80 3.34
CA GLU A 152 -10.48 -6.65 4.68
C GLU A 152 -9.47 -7.03 5.79
N ILE A 153 -8.29 -6.39 5.76
CA ILE A 153 -7.22 -6.60 6.74
C ILE A 153 -6.97 -5.30 7.51
N LEU A 154 -6.94 -5.42 8.82
CA LEU A 154 -6.61 -4.33 9.74
C LEU A 154 -5.35 -4.67 10.54
N PHE A 155 -4.55 -3.66 10.83
CA PHE A 155 -3.31 -3.77 11.59
C PHE A 155 -3.48 -3.05 12.93
N SER A 156 -3.62 -3.82 14.02
CA SER A 156 -3.74 -3.28 15.37
C SER A 156 -2.36 -3.20 16.02
N CYS A 157 -2.12 -2.15 16.79
CA CYS A 157 -0.87 -1.94 17.51
C CYS A 157 -1.04 -2.30 18.98
N ASP A 158 -0.37 -3.36 19.45
CA ASP A 158 -0.45 -3.80 20.85
C ASP A 158 0.07 -2.76 21.84
N GLY A 159 1.07 -1.96 21.41
CA GLY A 159 1.71 -0.92 22.25
C GLY A 159 0.93 0.40 22.32
N VAL A 160 -0.17 0.54 21.56
CA VAL A 160 -0.91 1.80 21.40
C VAL A 160 -2.41 1.51 21.37
N GLU A 161 -3.06 1.69 22.52
CA GLU A 161 -4.50 1.49 22.62
C GLU A 161 -5.26 2.34 21.59
N GLY A 162 -6.17 1.69 20.85
CA GLY A 162 -7.00 2.33 19.84
C GLY A 162 -6.30 2.63 18.51
N LEU A 163 -5.01 2.28 18.33
CA LEU A 163 -4.35 2.40 17.04
C LEU A 163 -4.63 1.18 16.17
N THR A 164 -5.47 1.36 15.16
CA THR A 164 -5.77 0.35 14.15
C THR A 164 -5.69 0.98 12.76
N VAL A 165 -4.87 0.40 11.90
CA VAL A 165 -4.60 0.93 10.55
C VAL A 165 -5.30 0.08 9.50
N GLY A 166 -6.08 0.71 8.64
CA GLY A 166 -6.63 0.13 7.41
C GLY A 166 -5.88 0.64 6.18
N CYS A 167 -5.80 -0.16 5.13
CA CYS A 167 -5.11 0.19 3.90
C CYS A 167 -6.02 0.04 2.68
N GLU A 168 -5.97 1.02 1.77
CA GLU A 168 -6.62 0.99 0.46
C GLU A 168 -5.68 1.57 -0.60
N ILE A 169 -6.00 1.41 -1.88
CA ILE A 169 -5.11 1.81 -2.98
C ILE A 169 -5.84 2.73 -3.95
N CYS A 170 -5.40 3.98 -4.03
CA CYS A 170 -5.69 4.97 -5.06
C CYS A 170 -7.19 5.07 -5.43
N GLU A 171 -7.63 4.40 -6.50
CA GLU A 171 -9.01 4.42 -7.02
C GLU A 171 -10.03 3.89 -6.00
N ASP A 172 -9.62 3.11 -5.04
CA ASP A 172 -10.48 2.61 -3.97
C ASP A 172 -11.18 3.75 -3.21
N LEU A 173 -10.50 4.90 -3.03
CA LEU A 173 -11.08 6.11 -2.43
C LEU A 173 -12.24 6.71 -3.25
N TRP A 174 -12.25 6.51 -4.58
CA TRP A 174 -13.22 7.11 -5.51
C TRP A 174 -14.41 6.20 -5.77
N ALA A 175 -14.35 4.95 -5.29
CA ALA A 175 -15.43 3.98 -5.44
C ALA A 175 -16.67 4.39 -4.62
N ALA A 176 -17.87 4.01 -5.08
CA ALA A 176 -19.12 4.29 -4.36
C ALA A 176 -19.18 3.61 -2.98
N GLN A 177 -18.50 2.47 -2.84
CA GLN A 177 -18.26 1.78 -1.57
C GLN A 177 -16.75 1.63 -1.41
N THR A 178 -16.16 2.51 -0.61
CA THR A 178 -14.72 2.50 -0.38
C THR A 178 -14.34 1.43 0.64
N PRO A 179 -13.18 0.75 0.49
CA PRO A 179 -12.66 -0.13 1.53
C PRO A 179 -12.50 0.59 2.87
N SER A 180 -12.08 1.85 2.85
CA SER A 180 -11.93 2.69 4.04
C SER A 180 -13.22 2.82 4.86
N THR A 181 -14.40 2.88 4.23
CA THR A 181 -15.67 2.88 4.97
C THR A 181 -15.85 1.59 5.78
N ALA A 182 -15.59 0.43 5.17
CA ALA A 182 -15.65 -0.85 5.88
C ALA A 182 -14.60 -0.94 7.00
N HIS A 183 -13.39 -0.47 6.73
CA HIS A 183 -12.30 -0.42 7.72
C HIS A 183 -12.67 0.45 8.93
N CYS A 184 -13.21 1.65 8.71
CA CYS A 184 -13.64 2.53 9.79
C CYS A 184 -14.75 1.92 10.63
N LEU A 185 -15.77 1.30 10.00
CA LEU A 185 -16.83 0.59 10.69
C LEU A 185 -16.31 -0.63 11.48
N ALA A 186 -15.22 -1.23 11.07
CA ALA A 186 -14.52 -2.31 11.76
C ALA A 186 -13.53 -1.82 12.83
N GLY A 187 -13.41 -0.49 13.05
CA GLY A 187 -12.60 0.10 14.12
C GLY A 187 -11.23 0.65 13.69
N ALA A 188 -10.97 0.81 12.40
CA ALA A 188 -9.76 1.50 11.95
C ALA A 188 -9.81 2.97 12.39
N THR A 189 -8.71 3.44 12.98
CA THR A 189 -8.54 4.83 13.43
C THR A 189 -7.58 5.62 12.53
N VAL A 190 -6.86 4.91 11.67
CA VAL A 190 -6.00 5.48 10.63
C VAL A 190 -6.26 4.74 9.32
N ILE A 191 -6.45 5.48 8.24
CA ILE A 191 -6.49 4.93 6.88
C ILE A 191 -5.27 5.39 6.11
N VAL A 192 -4.58 4.45 5.47
CA VAL A 192 -3.51 4.74 4.52
C VAL A 192 -3.99 4.44 3.10
N ASN A 193 -3.67 5.34 2.16
CA ASN A 193 -4.02 5.18 0.75
C ASN A 193 -2.76 5.36 -0.10
N LEU A 194 -2.31 4.27 -0.74
CA LEU A 194 -1.17 4.30 -1.65
C LEU A 194 -1.65 4.77 -3.02
N SER A 195 -1.14 5.91 -3.49
CA SER A 195 -1.71 6.54 -4.68
C SER A 195 -0.64 6.87 -5.74
N ALA A 196 -0.98 6.62 -7.01
CA ALA A 196 -0.31 7.14 -8.20
C ALA A 196 -1.30 7.93 -9.08
N SER A 197 -2.17 8.69 -8.43
CA SER A 197 -3.26 9.43 -9.05
C SER A 197 -2.76 10.65 -9.82
N ASN A 198 -3.38 10.95 -10.97
CA ASN A 198 -3.18 12.21 -11.66
C ASN A 198 -3.71 13.39 -10.82
N GLU A 199 -3.27 14.60 -11.17
CA GLU A 199 -3.81 15.81 -10.58
C GLU A 199 -4.46 16.68 -11.68
N THR A 200 -5.76 16.92 -11.55
CA THR A 200 -6.54 17.75 -12.47
C THR A 200 -7.21 18.89 -11.71
N VAL A 201 -7.63 19.93 -12.42
CA VAL A 201 -8.27 21.11 -11.81
C VAL A 201 -9.50 20.69 -10.97
N GLY A 202 -9.47 21.04 -9.70
CA GLY A 202 -10.56 20.74 -8.74
C GLY A 202 -10.49 19.35 -8.10
N LYS A 203 -9.60 18.45 -8.53
CA LYS A 203 -9.49 17.09 -7.98
C LYS A 203 -9.03 17.07 -6.51
N ASP A 204 -8.11 17.96 -6.13
CA ASP A 204 -7.67 18.09 -4.74
C ASP A 204 -8.83 18.40 -3.79
N ALA A 205 -9.66 19.38 -4.15
CA ALA A 205 -10.81 19.75 -3.33
C ALA A 205 -11.81 18.58 -3.16
N TYR A 206 -12.06 17.84 -4.25
CA TYR A 206 -12.95 16.68 -4.21
C TYR A 206 -12.33 15.53 -3.40
N ARG A 207 -11.04 15.27 -3.51
CA ARG A 207 -10.33 14.28 -2.69
C ARG A 207 -10.47 14.59 -1.20
N ARG A 208 -10.32 15.84 -0.80
CA ARG A 208 -10.50 16.28 0.60
C ARG A 208 -11.93 16.02 1.08
N GLN A 209 -12.94 16.31 0.26
CA GLN A 209 -14.33 16.01 0.58
C GLN A 209 -14.57 14.52 0.81
N LEU A 210 -14.01 13.64 -0.03
CA LEU A 210 -14.12 12.19 0.16
C LEU A 210 -13.49 11.72 1.48
N VAL A 211 -12.31 12.25 1.82
CA VAL A 211 -11.63 11.91 3.08
C VAL A 211 -12.42 12.43 4.29
N GLU A 212 -12.98 13.63 4.23
CA GLU A 212 -13.82 14.19 5.29
C GLU A 212 -15.11 13.38 5.47
N GLU A 213 -15.69 12.88 4.36
CA GLU A 213 -16.89 12.03 4.37
C GLU A 213 -16.65 10.71 5.11
N ILE A 214 -15.51 10.07 4.91
CA ILE A 214 -15.14 8.82 5.58
C ILE A 214 -15.09 9.02 7.09
N GLY A 215 -14.67 10.19 7.56
CA GLY A 215 -14.66 10.53 8.99
C GLY A 215 -16.00 10.37 9.69
N ARG A 216 -17.12 10.38 8.97
CA ARG A 216 -18.45 10.13 9.52
C ARG A 216 -18.73 8.66 9.85
N ALA A 217 -17.94 7.73 9.35
CA ALA A 217 -18.08 6.30 9.67
C ALA A 217 -17.75 5.97 11.14
N HIS A 218 -17.22 6.92 11.89
CA HIS A 218 -16.87 6.77 13.31
C HIS A 218 -17.95 7.24 14.30
N VAL A 219 -19.12 7.57 13.86
CA VAL A 219 -20.21 8.09 14.73
C VAL A 219 -21.11 6.99 15.23
#